data_140365e8b70eec2172a8f1d6ba53ca94
#
_entry.id   140365e8b70eec2172a8f1d6ba53ca94
#
_cell.length_a   1.000
_cell.length_b   1.000
_cell.length_c   1.000
_cell.angle_alpha   90.00
_cell.angle_beta   90.00
_cell.angle_gamma   90.00
#
_symmetry.space_group_name_H-M   'P 1'
#
loop_
_entity.id
_entity.type
_entity.pdbx_description
1 polymer ?
#
loop_
_entity_poly.entity_id
_entity_poly.type
_entity_poly.pdbx_seq_one_letter_code
_entity_poly.pdbx_strand_id
1 'polypeptide(L)'
;IELTGINFNIVSQEIEKIILFLGERPTINKKDVEEIINRSLEQNVFLLTEYIQKGEKYKAIQLIKDLIVMKEEPIKLLALITSNYRLYYQCKILSRKGYSGQQIAKTINVHPYRVKLALNQVKHYQLTHLLNIIDQCAETDYKLKSSYMDKQLILELFILSL
;
A
#
# COMPACT_ATOMS: atom_id res chain seq x y z
N ILE A 1 -4.91 11.10 -8.14
CA ILE A 1 -3.57 10.69 -7.69
C ILE A 1 -3.65 9.95 -6.35
N GLU A 2 -4.42 10.40 -5.36
CA GLU A 2 -4.57 9.69 -4.08
C GLU A 2 -5.18 8.29 -4.22
N LEU A 3 -6.06 8.07 -5.18
CA LEU A 3 -6.72 6.79 -5.43
C LEU A 3 -6.02 5.94 -6.49
N THR A 4 -5.47 6.58 -7.52
CA THR A 4 -4.92 5.92 -8.71
C THR A 4 -3.39 5.80 -8.70
N GLY A 5 -2.71 6.48 -7.77
CA GLY A 5 -1.27 6.66 -7.82
C GLY A 5 -0.84 7.68 -8.89
N ILE A 6 0.40 7.53 -9.38
CA ILE A 6 1.07 8.50 -10.28
C ILE A 6 1.21 7.99 -11.73
N ASN A 7 0.59 6.86 -12.05
CA ASN A 7 0.64 6.32 -13.41
C ASN A 7 -0.29 7.14 -14.32
N PHE A 8 0.29 7.84 -15.30
CA PHE A 8 -0.44 8.74 -16.21
C PHE A 8 -1.57 8.01 -16.97
N ASN A 9 -1.31 6.80 -17.46
CA ASN A 9 -2.31 6.04 -18.21
C ASN A 9 -3.51 5.68 -17.34
N ILE A 10 -3.27 5.26 -16.09
CA ILE A 10 -4.34 4.97 -15.14
C ILE A 10 -5.13 6.23 -14.81
N VAL A 11 -4.44 7.34 -14.54
CA VAL A 11 -5.10 8.62 -14.25
C VAL A 11 -5.97 9.08 -15.41
N SER A 12 -5.47 8.96 -16.66
CA SER A 12 -6.22 9.33 -17.86
C SER A 12 -7.51 8.49 -18.02
N GLN A 13 -7.39 7.16 -17.86
CA GLN A 13 -8.55 6.26 -17.93
C GLN A 13 -9.58 6.55 -16.84
N GLU A 14 -9.13 6.85 -15.61
CA GLU A 14 -10.04 7.19 -14.52
C GLU A 14 -10.74 8.54 -14.76
N ILE A 15 -10.04 9.52 -15.36
CA ILE A 15 -10.66 10.80 -15.77
C ILE A 15 -11.72 10.56 -16.85
N GLU A 16 -11.44 9.74 -17.85
CA GLU A 16 -12.43 9.39 -18.89
C GLU A 16 -13.67 8.73 -18.28
N LYS A 17 -13.52 7.80 -17.34
CA LYS A 17 -14.66 7.20 -16.62
C LYS A 17 -15.49 8.24 -15.87
N ILE A 18 -14.84 9.19 -15.22
CA ILE A 18 -15.51 10.28 -14.51
C ILE A 18 -16.33 11.14 -15.50
N ILE A 19 -15.73 11.50 -16.63
CA ILE A 19 -16.42 12.32 -17.66
C ILE A 19 -17.67 11.59 -18.16
N LEU A 20 -17.56 10.29 -18.44
CA LEU A 20 -18.70 9.47 -18.87
C LEU A 20 -19.81 9.39 -17.80
N PHE A 21 -19.42 9.26 -16.53
CA PHE A 21 -20.37 9.20 -15.41
C PHE A 21 -21.09 10.52 -15.18
N LEU A 22 -20.40 11.64 -15.34
CA LEU A 22 -20.99 12.96 -15.17
C LEU A 22 -22.06 13.26 -16.22
N GLY A 23 -21.93 12.73 -17.45
CA GLY A 23 -22.82 13.07 -18.57
C GLY A 23 -22.86 14.57 -18.80
N GLU A 24 -24.05 15.16 -18.65
CA GLU A 24 -24.26 16.61 -18.84
C GLU A 24 -24.00 17.46 -17.59
N ARG A 25 -23.61 16.85 -16.44
CA ARG A 25 -23.33 17.62 -15.22
C ARG A 25 -22.03 18.41 -15.37
N PRO A 26 -22.02 19.75 -15.13
CA PRO A 26 -20.84 20.60 -15.39
C PRO A 26 -19.79 20.54 -14.30
N THR A 27 -20.08 19.92 -13.15
CA THR A 27 -19.17 19.90 -11.99
C THR A 27 -19.05 18.52 -11.41
N ILE A 28 -17.82 18.19 -11.01
CA ILE A 28 -17.49 16.99 -10.26
C ILE A 28 -17.22 17.35 -8.79
N ASN A 29 -17.69 16.51 -7.87
CA ASN A 29 -17.38 16.64 -6.46
C ASN A 29 -16.54 15.44 -5.96
N LYS A 30 -16.02 15.55 -4.75
CA LYS A 30 -15.14 14.51 -4.16
C LYS A 30 -15.86 13.15 -4.03
N LYS A 31 -17.17 13.16 -3.76
CA LYS A 31 -17.94 11.91 -3.63
C LYS A 31 -18.07 11.20 -4.97
N ASP A 32 -18.30 11.92 -6.07
CA ASP A 32 -18.33 11.33 -7.41
C ASP A 32 -17.00 10.62 -7.72
N VAL A 33 -15.88 11.24 -7.36
CA VAL A 33 -14.53 10.66 -7.55
C VAL A 33 -14.34 9.40 -6.70
N GLU A 34 -14.72 9.44 -5.43
CA GLU A 34 -14.58 8.31 -4.50
C GLU A 34 -15.48 7.12 -4.87
N GLU A 35 -16.62 7.38 -5.51
CA GLU A 35 -17.57 6.35 -5.96
C GLU A 35 -17.11 5.65 -7.24
N ILE A 36 -16.49 6.39 -8.17
CA ILE A 36 -16.17 5.88 -9.51
C ILE A 36 -14.75 5.32 -9.57
N ILE A 37 -13.80 5.98 -8.90
CA ILE A 37 -12.38 5.63 -9.01
C ILE A 37 -12.04 4.51 -8.04
N ASN A 38 -11.68 3.36 -8.59
CA ASN A 38 -11.08 2.29 -7.81
C ASN A 38 -9.65 2.66 -7.42
N ARG A 39 -9.29 2.40 -6.16
CA ARG A 39 -7.90 2.53 -5.72
C ARG A 39 -7.01 1.58 -6.50
N SER A 40 -5.83 2.05 -6.90
CA SER A 40 -4.81 1.15 -7.44
C SER A 40 -4.38 0.13 -6.38
N LEU A 41 -3.83 -1.00 -6.82
CA LEU A 41 -3.38 -2.05 -5.91
C LEU A 41 -2.34 -1.53 -4.92
N GLU A 42 -1.41 -0.68 -5.37
CA GLU A 42 -0.41 -0.04 -4.52
C GLU A 42 -1.04 0.87 -3.46
N GLN A 43 -2.11 1.59 -3.80
CA GLN A 43 -2.85 2.43 -2.87
C GLN A 43 -3.63 1.60 -1.85
N ASN A 44 -4.20 0.47 -2.27
CA ASN A 44 -4.85 -0.46 -1.36
C ASN A 44 -3.84 -1.07 -0.36
N VAL A 45 -2.65 -1.46 -0.83
CA VAL A 45 -1.59 -1.98 0.05
C VAL A 45 -1.06 -0.89 0.99
N PHE A 46 -0.97 0.36 0.54
CA PHE A 46 -0.63 1.48 1.42
C PHE A 46 -1.68 1.67 2.53
N LEU A 47 -2.96 1.67 2.18
CA LEU A 47 -4.07 1.72 3.13
C LEU A 47 -4.06 0.53 4.11
N LEU A 48 -3.74 -0.66 3.62
CA LEU A 48 -3.58 -1.86 4.45
C LEU A 48 -2.53 -1.65 5.54
N THR A 49 -1.34 -1.14 5.15
CA THR A 49 -0.27 -0.87 6.13
C THR A 49 -0.65 0.23 7.12
N GLU A 50 -1.51 1.16 6.73
CA GLU A 50 -2.08 2.17 7.61
C GLU A 50 -3.05 1.55 8.64
N TYR A 51 -3.94 0.65 8.21
CA TYR A 51 -4.83 -0.08 9.12
C TYR A 51 -4.05 -0.93 10.13
N ILE A 52 -3.01 -1.63 9.68
CA ILE A 52 -2.12 -2.41 10.56
C ILE A 52 -1.48 -1.50 11.61
N GLN A 53 -0.93 -0.37 11.19
CA GLN A 53 -0.30 0.60 12.10
C GLN A 53 -1.27 1.15 13.16
N LYS A 54 -2.53 1.37 12.79
CA LYS A 54 -3.58 1.85 13.71
C LYS A 54 -4.17 0.75 14.59
N GLY A 55 -3.76 -0.51 14.41
CA GLY A 55 -4.35 -1.67 15.10
C GLY A 55 -5.76 -2.01 14.63
N GLU A 56 -6.20 -1.48 13.50
CA GLU A 56 -7.52 -1.72 12.91
C GLU A 56 -7.55 -3.07 12.16
N LYS A 57 -7.21 -4.15 12.87
CA LYS A 57 -7.02 -5.50 12.31
C LYS A 57 -8.22 -5.99 11.49
N TYR A 58 -9.44 -5.72 11.93
CA TYR A 58 -10.64 -6.11 11.20
C TYR A 58 -10.69 -5.47 9.81
N LYS A 59 -10.40 -4.17 9.70
CA LYS A 59 -10.38 -3.47 8.40
C LYS A 59 -9.24 -3.97 7.50
N ALA A 60 -8.09 -4.29 8.10
CA ALA A 60 -6.96 -4.85 7.37
C ALA A 60 -7.31 -6.21 6.74
N ILE A 61 -7.93 -7.11 7.50
CA ILE A 61 -8.37 -8.42 7.02
C ILE A 61 -9.46 -8.28 5.96
N GLN A 62 -10.45 -7.40 6.18
CA GLN A 62 -11.51 -7.17 5.19
C GLN A 62 -10.93 -6.70 3.86
N LEU A 63 -10.00 -5.76 3.88
CA LEU A 63 -9.34 -5.27 2.67
C LEU A 63 -8.56 -6.38 1.94
N ILE A 64 -7.86 -7.26 2.65
CA ILE A 64 -7.20 -8.43 2.04
C ILE A 64 -8.20 -9.35 1.37
N LYS A 65 -9.34 -9.65 2.03
CA LYS A 65 -10.39 -10.48 1.45
C LYS A 65 -10.97 -9.87 0.18
N ASP A 66 -11.24 -8.57 0.19
CA ASP A 66 -11.75 -7.86 -0.97
C ASP A 66 -10.77 -7.93 -2.15
N LEU A 67 -9.47 -7.76 -1.90
CA LEU A 67 -8.42 -7.87 -2.92
C LEU A 67 -8.32 -9.29 -3.49
N ILE A 68 -8.47 -10.32 -2.66
CA ILE A 68 -8.48 -11.72 -3.12
C ILE A 68 -9.74 -12.02 -3.95
N VAL A 69 -10.90 -11.50 -3.56
CA VAL A 69 -12.14 -11.58 -4.38
C VAL A 69 -11.94 -10.92 -5.74
N MET A 70 -11.15 -9.82 -5.80
CA MET A 70 -10.74 -9.19 -7.06
C MET A 70 -9.67 -9.97 -7.83
N LYS A 71 -9.37 -11.21 -7.42
CA LYS A 71 -8.38 -12.13 -8.02
C LYS A 71 -6.92 -11.67 -7.89
N GLU A 72 -6.61 -10.83 -6.91
CA GLU A 72 -5.22 -10.53 -6.59
C GLU A 72 -4.59 -11.71 -5.83
N GLU A 73 -3.39 -12.11 -6.26
CA GLU A 73 -2.72 -13.26 -5.68
C GLU A 73 -2.06 -12.94 -4.32
N PRO A 74 -2.22 -13.80 -3.28
CA PRO A 74 -1.61 -13.59 -1.96
C PRO A 74 -0.09 -13.35 -2.00
N ILE A 75 0.65 -14.04 -2.88
CA ILE A 75 2.09 -13.83 -3.06
C ILE A 75 2.40 -12.42 -3.56
N LYS A 76 1.62 -11.94 -4.53
CA LYS A 76 1.76 -10.57 -5.07
C LYS A 76 1.42 -9.52 -4.01
N LEU A 77 0.37 -9.75 -3.22
CA LEU A 77 0.00 -8.86 -2.11
C LEU A 77 1.12 -8.79 -1.07
N LEU A 78 1.68 -9.93 -0.66
CA LEU A 78 2.81 -9.96 0.27
C LEU A 78 4.04 -9.24 -0.29
N ALA A 79 4.35 -9.40 -1.58
CA ALA A 79 5.48 -8.71 -2.21
C ALA A 79 5.32 -7.17 -2.16
N LEU A 80 4.10 -6.67 -2.38
CA LEU A 80 3.80 -5.23 -2.28
C LEU A 80 3.86 -4.72 -0.83
N ILE A 81 3.34 -5.50 0.13
CA ILE A 81 3.45 -5.20 1.56
C ILE A 81 4.93 -5.11 1.96
N THR A 82 5.72 -6.11 1.57
CA THR A 82 7.17 -6.13 1.83
C THR A 82 7.87 -4.91 1.24
N SER A 83 7.53 -4.55 0.00
CA SER A 83 8.08 -3.36 -0.67
C SER A 83 7.75 -2.07 0.09
N ASN A 84 6.54 -1.94 0.64
CA ASN A 84 6.15 -0.78 1.43
C ASN A 84 6.92 -0.71 2.77
N TYR A 85 7.08 -1.82 3.49
CA TYR A 85 7.86 -1.81 4.73
C TYR A 85 9.34 -1.56 4.50
N ARG A 86 9.92 -2.06 3.39
CA ARG A 86 11.28 -1.70 2.97
C ARG A 86 11.41 -0.22 2.68
N LEU A 87 10.44 0.38 1.98
CA LEU A 87 10.40 1.83 1.74
C LEU A 87 10.34 2.59 3.06
N TYR A 88 9.50 2.18 4.01
CA TYR A 88 9.40 2.79 5.33
C TYR A 88 10.74 2.73 6.08
N TYR A 89 11.40 1.57 6.07
CA TYR A 89 12.70 1.38 6.70
C TYR A 89 13.76 2.30 6.09
N GLN A 90 13.87 2.36 4.77
CA GLN A 90 14.80 3.24 4.06
C GLN A 90 14.53 4.73 4.37
N CYS A 91 13.27 5.15 4.30
CA CYS A 91 12.86 6.51 4.63
C CYS A 91 13.21 6.86 6.08
N LYS A 92 12.99 5.95 7.03
CA LYS A 92 13.31 6.15 8.45
C LYS A 92 14.80 6.35 8.68
N ILE A 93 15.65 5.51 8.08
CA ILE A 93 17.11 5.61 8.20
C ILE A 93 17.62 6.92 7.61
N LEU A 94 17.21 7.24 6.37
CA LEU A 94 17.71 8.42 5.67
C LEU A 94 17.22 9.72 6.33
N SER A 95 15.97 9.74 6.80
CA SER A 95 15.44 10.87 7.58
C SER A 95 16.23 11.08 8.89
N ARG A 96 16.61 10.02 9.61
CA ARG A 96 17.48 10.12 10.81
C ARG A 96 18.88 10.65 10.48
N LYS A 97 19.36 10.44 9.26
CA LYS A 97 20.64 11.00 8.77
C LYS A 97 20.52 12.44 8.29
N GLY A 98 19.33 13.07 8.42
CA GLY A 98 19.08 14.46 8.02
C GLY A 98 18.74 14.69 6.56
N TYR A 99 18.51 13.65 5.76
CA TYR A 99 18.09 13.80 4.37
C TYR A 99 16.68 14.37 4.27
N SER A 100 16.49 15.36 3.41
CA SER A 100 15.15 15.85 3.04
C SER A 100 14.36 14.83 2.21
N GLY A 101 13.04 14.95 2.17
CA GLY A 101 12.20 14.03 1.38
C GLY A 101 12.59 13.97 -0.11
N GLN A 102 13.03 15.10 -0.70
CA GLN A 102 13.51 15.13 -2.09
C GLN A 102 14.84 14.39 -2.26
N GLN A 103 15.77 14.55 -1.32
CA GLN A 103 17.04 13.82 -1.32
C GLN A 103 16.81 12.32 -1.14
N ILE A 104 15.92 11.92 -0.23
CA ILE A 104 15.52 10.52 -0.05
C ILE A 104 14.97 9.96 -1.36
N ALA A 105 14.01 10.65 -1.98
CA ALA A 105 13.39 10.22 -3.24
C ALA A 105 14.43 9.96 -4.33
N LYS A 106 15.40 10.87 -4.47
CA LYS A 106 16.52 10.72 -5.42
C LYS A 106 17.45 9.56 -5.06
N THR A 107 17.77 9.40 -3.77
CA THR A 107 18.72 8.38 -3.29
C THR A 107 18.19 6.96 -3.50
N ILE A 108 16.90 6.73 -3.21
CA ILE A 108 16.29 5.40 -3.33
C ILE A 108 15.54 5.20 -4.65
N ASN A 109 15.62 6.17 -5.57
CA ASN A 109 14.95 6.16 -6.87
C ASN A 109 13.43 5.87 -6.78
N VAL A 110 12.75 6.58 -5.88
CA VAL A 110 11.31 6.47 -5.66
C VAL A 110 10.66 7.83 -5.88
N HIS A 111 9.47 7.85 -6.47
CA HIS A 111 8.75 9.10 -6.72
C HIS A 111 8.55 9.91 -5.42
N PRO A 112 8.80 11.24 -5.41
CA PRO A 112 8.74 12.09 -4.22
C PRO A 112 7.41 12.01 -3.45
N TYR A 113 6.30 11.84 -4.16
CA TYR A 113 4.98 11.67 -3.53
C TYR A 113 4.90 10.41 -2.65
N ARG A 114 5.42 9.26 -3.13
CA ARG A 114 5.47 8.02 -2.33
C ARG A 114 6.36 8.17 -1.09
N VAL A 115 7.49 8.87 -1.24
CA VAL A 115 8.38 9.18 -0.11
C VAL A 115 7.68 10.09 0.91
N LYS A 116 6.93 11.10 0.46
CA LYS A 116 6.12 11.96 1.34
C LYS A 116 5.12 11.15 2.16
N LEU A 117 4.39 10.25 1.53
CA LEU A 117 3.44 9.36 2.22
C LEU A 117 4.16 8.46 3.22
N ALA A 118 5.26 7.81 2.80
CA ALA A 118 6.06 6.95 3.66
C ALA A 118 6.62 7.69 4.87
N LEU A 119 7.14 8.92 4.71
CA LEU A 119 7.67 9.75 5.80
C LEU A 119 6.60 10.10 6.84
N ASN A 120 5.34 10.23 6.45
CA ASN A 120 4.24 10.43 7.39
C ASN A 120 3.99 9.17 8.23
N GLN A 121 4.00 8.00 7.61
CA GLN A 121 3.78 6.72 8.28
C GLN A 121 4.92 6.35 9.23
N VAL A 122 6.18 6.53 8.81
CA VAL A 122 7.33 6.08 9.59
C VAL A 122 7.56 6.84 10.90
N LYS A 123 6.85 7.95 11.14
CA LYS A 123 6.93 8.66 12.42
C LYS A 123 6.59 7.75 13.61
N HIS A 124 5.65 6.85 13.41
CA HIS A 124 5.09 5.98 14.45
C HIS A 124 5.82 4.63 14.59
N TYR A 125 6.78 4.31 13.71
CA TYR A 125 7.52 3.06 13.75
C TYR A 125 8.89 3.22 14.40
N GLN A 126 9.34 2.21 15.15
CA GLN A 126 10.75 2.04 15.51
C GLN A 126 11.47 1.25 14.40
N LEU A 127 12.80 1.47 14.23
CA LEU A 127 13.57 0.76 13.21
C LEU A 127 13.60 -0.75 13.43
N THR A 128 13.75 -1.17 14.69
CA THR A 128 13.72 -2.58 15.08
C THR A 128 12.39 -3.24 14.73
N HIS A 129 11.26 -2.53 14.94
CA HIS A 129 9.95 -3.04 14.58
C HIS A 129 9.79 -3.21 13.06
N LEU A 130 10.26 -2.24 12.26
CA LEU A 130 10.24 -2.37 10.80
C LEU A 130 11.09 -3.53 10.30
N LEU A 131 12.26 -3.78 10.90
CA LEU A 131 13.08 -4.96 10.58
C LEU A 131 12.35 -6.25 10.89
N ASN A 132 11.77 -6.36 12.09
CA ASN A 132 11.00 -7.55 12.48
C ASN A 132 9.85 -7.84 11.52
N ILE A 133 9.13 -6.80 11.04
CA ILE A 133 8.08 -6.98 10.04
C ILE A 133 8.66 -7.49 8.72
N ILE A 134 9.79 -6.96 8.27
CA ILE A 134 10.46 -7.41 7.04
C ILE A 134 10.89 -8.87 7.16
N ASP A 135 11.41 -9.29 8.31
CA ASP A 135 11.80 -10.69 8.57
C ASP A 135 10.56 -11.60 8.56
N GLN A 136 9.46 -11.18 9.20
CA GLN A 136 8.19 -11.90 9.14
C GLN A 136 7.62 -12.00 7.71
N CYS A 137 7.81 -10.96 6.87
CA CYS A 137 7.47 -11.03 5.45
C CYS A 137 8.26 -12.14 4.73
N ALA A 138 9.56 -12.27 5.02
CA ALA A 138 10.40 -13.31 4.40
C ALA A 138 9.97 -14.72 4.83
N GLU A 139 9.66 -14.92 6.13
CA GLU A 139 9.10 -16.19 6.61
C GLU A 139 7.74 -16.51 5.97
N THR A 140 6.89 -15.50 5.81
CA THR A 140 5.57 -15.67 5.20
C THR A 140 5.68 -15.98 3.71
N ASP A 141 6.61 -15.35 2.99
CA ASP A 141 6.91 -15.67 1.59
C ASP A 141 7.34 -17.13 1.42
N TYR A 142 8.21 -17.62 2.31
CA TYR A 142 8.59 -19.02 2.34
C TYR A 142 7.37 -19.94 2.57
N LYS A 143 6.52 -19.63 3.55
CA LYS A 143 5.30 -20.41 3.84
C LYS A 143 4.34 -20.42 2.65
N LEU A 144 4.12 -19.27 1.98
CA LEU A 144 3.24 -19.18 0.80
C LEU A 144 3.72 -20.04 -0.38
N LYS A 145 5.03 -20.30 -0.47
CA LYS A 145 5.64 -21.09 -1.56
C LYS A 145 5.81 -22.57 -1.24
N SER A 146 5.99 -22.92 0.03
CA SER A 146 6.35 -24.27 0.45
C SER A 146 5.26 -25.03 1.21
N SER A 147 4.27 -24.32 1.77
CA SER A 147 3.20 -24.95 2.57
C SER A 147 2.03 -25.44 1.71
N TYR A 148 1.39 -26.51 2.16
CA TYR A 148 0.10 -26.99 1.63
C TYR A 148 -1.11 -26.24 2.21
N MET A 149 -0.88 -25.33 3.18
CA MET A 149 -1.94 -24.51 3.77
C MET A 149 -2.50 -23.52 2.74
N ASP A 150 -3.77 -23.17 2.89
CA ASP A 150 -4.41 -22.15 2.07
C ASP A 150 -3.63 -20.82 2.12
N LYS A 151 -3.31 -20.28 0.96
CA LYS A 151 -2.46 -19.08 0.82
C LYS A 151 -3.13 -17.83 1.38
N GLN A 152 -4.45 -17.73 1.26
CA GLN A 152 -5.20 -16.63 1.85
C GLN A 152 -5.10 -16.69 3.38
N LEU A 153 -5.29 -17.86 3.96
CA LEU A 153 -5.19 -18.06 5.41
C LEU A 153 -3.78 -17.70 5.92
N ILE A 154 -2.72 -18.12 5.22
CA ILE A 154 -1.34 -17.74 5.57
C ILE A 154 -1.19 -16.22 5.63
N LEU A 155 -1.70 -15.51 4.62
CA LEU A 155 -1.61 -14.05 4.55
C LEU A 155 -2.45 -13.38 5.65
N GLU A 156 -3.65 -13.88 5.93
CA GLU A 156 -4.51 -13.36 7.02
C GLU A 156 -3.83 -13.54 8.39
N LEU A 157 -3.24 -14.71 8.67
CA LEU A 157 -2.50 -14.96 9.91
C LEU A 157 -1.28 -14.04 10.04
N PHE A 158 -0.57 -13.80 8.95
CA PHE A 158 0.52 -12.83 8.93
C PHE A 158 0.03 -11.41 9.30
N ILE A 159 -1.04 -10.92 8.68
CA ILE A 159 -1.62 -9.60 9.00
C ILE A 159 -2.05 -9.51 10.47
N LEU A 160 -2.61 -10.58 11.01
CA LEU A 160 -3.02 -10.64 12.42
C LEU A 160 -1.84 -10.65 13.39
N SER A 161 -0.66 -11.12 12.96
CA SER A 161 0.55 -11.15 13.79
C SER A 161 1.25 -9.79 13.88
N LEU A 162 0.98 -8.88 12.93
CA LEU A 162 1.50 -7.51 12.93
C LEU A 162 0.69 -6.61 13.85
#